data_2583bdd7638461e33e108679ed6a9125
#
_entry.id   2583bdd7638461e33e108679ed6a9125
#
_cell.length_a   1.000
_cell.length_b   1.000
_cell.length_c   1.000
_cell.angle_alpha   90.00
_cell.angle_beta   90.00
_cell.angle_gamma   90.00
#
_symmetry.space_group_name_H-M   'P 1'
#
loop_
_entity.id
_entity.type
_entity.pdbx_description
1 polymer ?
#
loop_
_entity_poly.entity_id
_entity_poly.type
_entity_poly.pdbx_seq_one_letter_code
_entity_poly.pdbx_strand_id
1 'polypeptide(L)'
;LKKVLIILTFISIIVLLFWFGIEVIRTINSLDEIGKPLFEKKIIKFQNKKTEIYLKSKNWGLTGDHKISVISTNPDKEFQPDSISEYIFKGFEEIIYSVEKDTLKIFARHLPTIPKKFDSEIQIKVMKVENNIEWNKIKEKTKKSYETFE
;
A
#
# COMPACT_ATOMS: atom_id res chain seq x y z
N LEU A 1 8.63 -52.55 36.45
CA LEU A 1 7.51 -52.05 35.62
C LEU A 1 7.08 -50.65 36.04
N LYS A 2 6.77 -50.34 37.31
CA LYS A 2 6.34 -49.02 37.81
C LYS A 2 7.34 -47.89 37.51
N LYS A 3 8.66 -48.11 37.71
CA LYS A 3 9.69 -47.08 37.41
C LYS A 3 9.78 -46.70 35.91
N VAL A 4 9.63 -47.71 35.04
CA VAL A 4 9.65 -47.49 33.59
C VAL A 4 8.43 -46.66 33.15
N LEU A 5 7.25 -46.96 33.72
CA LEU A 5 6.03 -46.21 33.44
C LEU A 5 6.14 -44.72 33.83
N ILE A 6 6.72 -44.44 35.01
CA ILE A 6 6.95 -43.07 35.48
C ILE A 6 7.90 -42.31 34.54
N ILE A 7 8.99 -42.93 34.09
CA ILE A 7 9.92 -42.32 33.14
C ILE A 7 9.24 -42.00 31.80
N LEU A 8 8.48 -42.96 31.28
CA LEU A 8 7.75 -42.74 30.04
C LEU A 8 6.71 -41.61 30.13
N THR A 9 6.00 -41.52 31.25
CA THR A 9 5.05 -40.41 31.48
C THR A 9 5.79 -39.08 31.57
N PHE A 10 6.96 -39.02 32.22
CA PHE A 10 7.76 -37.79 32.32
C PHE A 10 8.27 -37.32 30.96
N ILE A 11 8.76 -38.26 30.13
CA ILE A 11 9.20 -37.97 28.77
C ILE A 11 8.01 -37.45 27.91
N SER A 12 6.84 -38.08 28.03
CA SER A 12 5.64 -37.64 27.29
C SER A 12 5.23 -36.21 27.66
N ILE A 13 5.29 -35.86 28.94
CA ILE A 13 4.98 -34.49 29.40
C ILE A 13 6.00 -33.48 28.82
N ILE A 14 7.29 -33.80 28.82
CA ILE A 14 8.33 -32.93 28.27
C ILE A 14 8.09 -32.71 26.78
N VAL A 15 7.78 -33.75 26.02
CA VAL A 15 7.49 -33.65 24.58
C VAL A 15 6.25 -32.78 24.30
N LEU A 16 5.20 -32.94 25.11
CA LEU A 16 3.99 -32.11 25.01
C LEU A 16 4.26 -30.63 25.30
N LEU A 17 5.02 -30.34 26.33
CA LEU A 17 5.41 -28.97 26.69
C LEU A 17 6.27 -28.32 25.60
N PHE A 18 7.18 -29.07 25.00
CA PHE A 18 8.03 -28.59 23.94
C PHE A 18 7.19 -28.30 22.67
N TRP A 19 6.27 -29.21 22.33
CA TRP A 19 5.36 -29.02 21.18
C TRP A 19 4.45 -27.80 21.39
N PHE A 20 3.88 -27.65 22.58
CA PHE A 20 3.06 -26.49 22.95
C PHE A 20 3.86 -25.19 22.85
N GLY A 21 5.12 -25.19 23.31
CA GLY A 21 6.00 -24.02 23.18
C GLY A 21 6.23 -23.60 21.73
N ILE A 22 6.41 -24.57 20.82
CA ILE A 22 6.55 -24.28 19.38
C ILE A 22 5.28 -23.65 18.81
N GLU A 23 4.08 -24.16 19.16
CA GLU A 23 2.82 -23.59 18.69
C GLU A 23 2.57 -22.17 19.22
N VAL A 24 2.93 -21.89 20.45
CA VAL A 24 2.85 -20.55 21.02
C VAL A 24 3.77 -19.59 20.26
N ILE A 25 5.01 -19.97 19.97
CA ILE A 25 5.95 -19.14 19.19
C ILE A 25 5.41 -18.89 17.77
N ARG A 26 4.88 -19.91 17.12
CA ARG A 26 4.26 -19.77 15.78
C ARG A 26 3.09 -18.78 15.80
N THR A 27 2.24 -18.89 16.83
CA THR A 27 1.09 -17.99 16.98
C THR A 27 1.54 -16.55 17.21
N ILE A 28 2.53 -16.32 18.06
CA ILE A 28 3.08 -14.97 18.30
C ILE A 28 3.65 -14.40 17.00
N ASN A 29 4.45 -15.17 16.27
CA ASN A 29 5.03 -14.71 14.99
C ASN A 29 3.96 -14.39 13.93
N SER A 30 2.86 -15.14 13.89
CA SER A 30 1.74 -14.86 12.97
C SER A 30 0.98 -13.59 13.38
N LEU A 31 0.89 -13.26 14.66
CA LEU A 31 0.30 -12.02 15.15
C LEU A 31 1.16 -10.79 14.80
N ASP A 32 2.47 -10.93 14.79
CA ASP A 32 3.41 -9.87 14.40
C ASP A 32 3.28 -9.50 12.91
N GLU A 33 2.79 -10.39 12.06
CA GLU A 33 2.54 -10.11 10.64
C GLU A 33 1.22 -9.39 10.40
N ILE A 34 0.21 -9.61 11.25
CA ILE A 34 -1.15 -9.06 11.08
C ILE A 34 -1.21 -7.54 11.19
N GLY A 35 -0.22 -6.90 11.81
CA GLY A 35 -0.21 -5.44 11.98
C GLY A 35 0.78 -4.70 11.07
N LYS A 36 1.55 -5.40 10.26
CA LYS A 36 2.55 -4.77 9.41
C LYS A 36 1.89 -4.02 8.25
N PRO A 37 2.30 -2.77 7.98
CA PRO A 37 1.78 -2.05 6.84
C PRO A 37 2.21 -2.72 5.53
N LEU A 38 1.27 -2.86 4.62
CA LEU A 38 1.50 -3.26 3.24
C LEU A 38 1.83 -2.03 2.41
N PHE A 39 2.97 -2.06 1.72
CA PHE A 39 3.39 -0.99 0.83
C PHE A 39 3.34 -1.45 -0.63
N GLU A 40 2.75 -0.63 -1.49
CA GLU A 40 2.76 -0.81 -2.92
C GLU A 40 3.42 0.40 -3.59
N LYS A 41 4.05 0.17 -4.74
CA LYS A 41 4.69 1.22 -5.51
C LYS A 41 4.54 0.94 -7.00
N LYS A 42 4.08 1.94 -7.73
CA LYS A 42 4.05 1.98 -9.19
C LYS A 42 4.92 3.11 -9.70
N ILE A 43 5.74 2.82 -10.70
CA ILE A 43 6.65 3.79 -11.32
C ILE A 43 5.98 4.34 -12.57
N ILE A 44 5.85 5.66 -12.65
CA ILE A 44 5.32 6.36 -13.82
C ILE A 44 6.50 6.99 -14.57
N LYS A 45 6.70 6.55 -15.80
CA LYS A 45 7.77 7.03 -16.69
C LYS A 45 7.20 7.95 -17.77
N PHE A 46 8.00 8.94 -18.15
CA PHE A 46 7.66 9.93 -19.18
C PHE A 46 8.60 9.77 -20.36
N GLN A 47 8.04 9.76 -21.58
CA GLN A 47 8.80 9.42 -22.79
C GLN A 47 10.04 10.31 -23.04
N ASN A 48 9.95 11.59 -22.67
CA ASN A 48 10.99 12.58 -22.96
C ASN A 48 11.69 13.13 -21.74
N LYS A 49 11.50 12.48 -20.57
CA LYS A 49 12.08 12.92 -19.29
C LYS A 49 12.74 11.75 -18.59
N LYS A 50 13.86 12.03 -17.93
CA LYS A 50 14.51 11.06 -17.03
C LYS A 50 13.83 10.99 -15.67
N THR A 51 13.01 11.99 -15.36
CA THR A 51 12.28 12.07 -14.11
C THR A 51 11.20 11.00 -14.03
N GLU A 52 11.21 10.25 -12.95
CA GLU A 52 10.19 9.27 -12.60
C GLU A 52 9.29 9.83 -11.50
N ILE A 53 8.00 9.54 -11.58
CA ILE A 53 7.04 9.80 -10.51
C ILE A 53 6.60 8.47 -9.94
N TYR A 54 6.50 8.42 -8.62
CA TYR A 54 6.12 7.22 -7.89
C TYR A 54 4.72 7.39 -7.31
N LEU A 55 3.82 6.50 -7.69
CA LEU A 55 2.52 6.35 -7.06
C LEU A 55 2.67 5.24 -6.03
N LYS A 56 2.51 5.58 -4.76
CA LYS A 56 2.74 4.66 -3.64
C LYS A 56 1.50 4.56 -2.78
N SER A 57 1.25 3.39 -2.21
CA SER A 57 0.24 3.23 -1.17
C SER A 57 0.80 2.52 0.05
N LYS A 58 0.25 2.88 1.19
CA LYS A 58 0.45 2.23 2.47
C LYS A 58 -0.92 1.84 3.00
N ASN A 59 -1.10 0.55 3.23
CA ASN A 59 -2.30 -0.02 3.84
C ASN A 59 -1.93 -0.62 5.20
N TRP A 60 -2.68 -0.32 6.26
CA TRP A 60 -2.43 -0.80 7.61
C TRP A 60 -3.72 -0.97 8.40
N GLY A 61 -3.60 -1.49 9.63
CA GLY A 61 -4.73 -1.86 10.48
C GLY A 61 -4.93 -3.37 10.55
N LEU A 62 -5.61 -3.84 11.58
CA LEU A 62 -5.85 -5.28 11.77
C LEU A 62 -6.63 -5.92 10.62
N THR A 63 -7.52 -5.16 9.99
CA THR A 63 -8.36 -5.57 8.86
C THR A 63 -7.94 -4.90 7.55
N GLY A 64 -6.81 -4.18 7.53
CA GLY A 64 -6.40 -3.39 6.37
C GLY A 64 -7.36 -2.23 6.08
N ASP A 65 -7.98 -1.67 7.11
CA ASP A 65 -9.04 -0.64 7.01
C ASP A 65 -8.50 0.80 6.90
N HIS A 66 -7.19 0.96 6.91
CA HIS A 66 -6.53 2.25 6.76
C HIS A 66 -5.65 2.26 5.52
N LYS A 67 -5.88 3.20 4.63
CA LYS A 67 -5.06 3.38 3.42
C LYS A 67 -4.70 4.84 3.18
N ILE A 68 -3.47 5.06 2.76
CA ILE A 68 -2.99 6.34 2.24
C ILE A 68 -2.25 6.05 0.94
N SER A 69 -2.54 6.85 -0.09
CA SER A 69 -1.77 6.85 -1.34
C SER A 69 -1.09 8.19 -1.54
N VAL A 70 0.11 8.18 -2.09
CA VAL A 70 0.87 9.42 -2.35
C VAL A 70 1.43 9.44 -3.77
N ILE A 71 1.56 10.66 -4.31
CA ILE A 71 2.37 10.91 -5.51
C ILE A 71 3.65 11.57 -5.02
N SER A 72 4.78 10.95 -5.33
CA SER A 72 6.09 11.28 -4.77
C SER A 72 7.17 11.27 -5.83
N THR A 73 8.23 12.02 -5.61
CA THR A 73 9.50 11.92 -6.35
C THR A 73 10.52 11.02 -5.66
N ASN A 74 10.23 10.59 -4.42
CA ASN A 74 11.08 9.67 -3.66
C ASN A 74 10.85 8.21 -4.11
N PRO A 75 11.90 7.48 -4.54
CA PRO A 75 11.81 6.10 -5.02
C PRO A 75 11.58 5.05 -3.93
N ASP A 76 11.72 5.37 -2.65
CA ASP A 76 11.58 4.40 -1.56
C ASP A 76 10.17 3.82 -1.55
N LYS A 77 10.09 2.48 -1.45
CA LYS A 77 8.80 1.78 -1.38
C LYS A 77 8.10 2.04 -0.05
N GLU A 78 8.84 1.94 1.04
CA GLU A 78 8.35 2.27 2.38
C GLU A 78 8.43 3.78 2.60
N PHE A 79 7.36 4.35 3.10
CA PHE A 79 7.27 5.80 3.28
C PHE A 79 6.40 6.20 4.46
N GLN A 80 6.63 7.41 4.94
CA GLN A 80 5.69 8.16 5.77
C GLN A 80 5.23 9.37 4.94
N PRO A 81 3.91 9.61 4.83
CA PRO A 81 3.39 10.70 4.02
C PRO A 81 3.95 12.06 4.45
N ASP A 82 4.50 12.81 3.49
CA ASP A 82 5.01 14.16 3.72
C ASP A 82 4.17 15.21 2.98
N SER A 83 3.37 15.96 3.73
CA SER A 83 2.51 17.02 3.18
C SER A 83 3.27 18.22 2.60
N ILE A 84 4.59 18.29 2.79
CA ILE A 84 5.42 19.36 2.24
C ILE A 84 5.76 19.05 0.78
N SER A 85 6.07 17.77 0.48
CA SER A 85 6.64 17.36 -0.81
C SER A 85 5.79 16.36 -1.60
N GLU A 86 4.69 15.84 -1.04
CA GLU A 86 3.88 14.79 -1.66
C GLU A 86 2.40 15.15 -1.76
N TYR A 87 1.74 14.76 -2.87
CA TYR A 87 0.28 14.76 -2.94
C TYR A 87 -0.24 13.57 -2.14
N ILE A 88 -1.15 13.81 -1.18
CA ILE A 88 -1.62 12.77 -0.27
C ILE A 88 -3.12 12.55 -0.47
N PHE A 89 -3.49 11.31 -0.84
CA PHE A 89 -4.85 10.81 -0.94
C PHE A 89 -5.15 9.93 0.28
N LYS A 90 -6.25 10.18 0.97
CA LYS A 90 -6.65 9.42 2.17
C LYS A 90 -7.78 8.44 1.84
N GLY A 91 -7.72 7.27 2.47
CA GLY A 91 -8.75 6.23 2.31
C GLY A 91 -8.52 5.33 1.09
N PHE A 92 -9.50 4.47 0.82
CA PHE A 92 -9.48 3.46 -0.25
C PHE A 92 -9.95 4.06 -1.58
N GLU A 93 -9.44 5.20 -1.93
CA GLU A 93 -9.82 5.85 -3.17
C GLU A 93 -9.05 5.23 -4.34
N GLU A 94 -9.79 4.82 -5.37
CA GLU A 94 -9.22 4.43 -6.64
C GLU A 94 -8.67 5.68 -7.34
N ILE A 95 -7.42 5.64 -7.72
CA ILE A 95 -6.75 6.70 -8.46
C ILE A 95 -6.60 6.27 -9.92
N ILE A 96 -7.26 6.99 -10.81
CA ILE A 96 -7.10 6.79 -12.25
C ILE A 96 -6.15 7.86 -12.76
N TYR A 97 -5.23 7.50 -13.63
CA TYR A 97 -4.30 8.47 -14.18
C TYR A 97 -3.99 8.25 -15.65
N SER A 98 -3.54 9.30 -16.30
CA SER A 98 -2.99 9.26 -17.65
C SER A 98 -1.75 10.14 -17.73
N VAL A 99 -0.82 9.75 -18.60
CA VAL A 99 0.40 10.50 -18.89
C VAL A 99 0.27 11.18 -20.25
N GLU A 100 0.41 12.50 -20.27
CA GLU A 100 0.39 13.28 -21.51
C GLU A 100 1.66 14.15 -21.56
N LYS A 101 2.63 13.77 -22.39
CA LYS A 101 3.94 14.43 -22.49
C LYS A 101 4.63 14.52 -21.13
N ASP A 102 4.67 15.69 -20.51
CA ASP A 102 5.27 16.02 -19.21
C ASP A 102 4.22 16.32 -18.14
N THR A 103 2.98 15.89 -18.35
CA THR A 103 1.86 16.09 -17.43
C THR A 103 1.31 14.74 -16.97
N LEU A 104 1.20 14.55 -15.66
CA LEU A 104 0.46 13.48 -15.04
C LEU A 104 -0.94 13.97 -14.66
N LYS A 105 -1.95 13.50 -15.37
CA LYS A 105 -3.35 13.77 -15.06
C LYS A 105 -3.87 12.71 -14.11
N ILE A 106 -4.43 13.15 -13.01
CA ILE A 106 -5.03 12.31 -11.96
C ILE A 106 -6.52 12.58 -11.91
N PHE A 107 -7.30 11.52 -11.91
CA PHE A 107 -8.74 11.56 -11.68
C PHE A 107 -9.04 10.89 -10.34
N ALA A 108 -9.70 11.61 -9.45
CA ALA A 108 -10.02 11.14 -8.11
C ALA A 108 -11.38 11.67 -7.66
N ARG A 109 -12.02 10.96 -6.72
CA ARG A 109 -13.29 11.40 -6.13
C ARG A 109 -13.11 12.55 -5.17
N HIS A 110 -11.99 12.57 -4.47
CA HIS A 110 -11.63 13.61 -3.51
C HIS A 110 -10.30 14.25 -3.92
N LEU A 111 -10.17 15.53 -3.62
CA LEU A 111 -8.91 16.23 -3.84
C LEU A 111 -7.88 15.78 -2.80
N PRO A 112 -6.63 15.55 -3.19
CA PRO A 112 -5.55 15.26 -2.25
C PRO A 112 -5.16 16.48 -1.44
N THR A 113 -4.40 16.26 -0.38
CA THR A 113 -3.57 17.32 0.19
C THR A 113 -2.51 17.69 -0.83
N ILE A 114 -2.49 18.97 -1.23
CA ILE A 114 -1.54 19.49 -2.22
C ILE A 114 -0.25 19.88 -1.48
N PRO A 115 0.94 19.44 -1.94
CA PRO A 115 2.21 19.79 -1.31
C PRO A 115 2.53 21.28 -1.45
N LYS A 116 3.28 21.79 -0.49
CA LYS A 116 3.81 23.17 -0.57
C LYS A 116 4.87 23.29 -1.66
N LYS A 117 5.66 22.25 -1.87
CA LYS A 117 6.71 22.18 -2.89
C LYS A 117 6.78 20.75 -3.43
N PHE A 118 6.46 20.58 -4.71
CA PHE A 118 6.65 19.32 -5.41
C PHE A 118 7.88 19.47 -6.33
N ASP A 119 8.96 18.80 -5.97
CA ASP A 119 10.24 18.94 -6.66
C ASP A 119 10.31 18.06 -7.91
N SER A 120 9.66 18.50 -8.96
CA SER A 120 9.61 17.80 -10.25
C SER A 120 9.37 18.78 -11.39
N GLU A 121 9.94 18.48 -12.55
CA GLU A 121 9.61 19.15 -13.81
C GLU A 121 8.30 18.62 -14.46
N ILE A 122 7.71 17.57 -13.86
CA ILE A 122 6.43 17.01 -14.30
C ILE A 122 5.28 17.80 -13.66
N GLN A 123 4.34 18.22 -14.47
CA GLN A 123 3.12 18.86 -13.98
C GLN A 123 2.14 17.81 -13.46
N ILE A 124 1.64 17.99 -12.25
CA ILE A 124 0.57 17.17 -11.69
C ILE A 124 -0.75 17.93 -11.80
N LYS A 125 -1.71 17.38 -12.56
CA LYS A 125 -3.07 17.93 -12.67
C LYS A 125 -4.05 16.99 -12.04
N VAL A 126 -4.63 17.39 -10.91
CA VAL A 126 -5.68 16.62 -10.23
C VAL A 126 -7.04 17.13 -10.64
N MET A 127 -7.88 16.22 -11.10
CA MET A 127 -9.26 16.48 -11.51
C MET A 127 -10.20 15.71 -10.57
N LYS A 128 -11.02 16.45 -9.84
CA LYS A 128 -12.08 15.87 -9.02
C LYS A 128 -13.25 15.46 -9.91
N VAL A 129 -13.69 14.23 -9.80
CA VAL A 129 -14.81 13.67 -10.57
C VAL A 129 -15.93 13.28 -9.61
N GLU A 130 -16.93 14.13 -9.45
CA GLU A 130 -18.05 13.91 -8.53
C GLU A 130 -19.14 13.04 -9.13
N ASN A 131 -19.35 13.17 -10.45
CA ASN A 131 -20.44 12.51 -11.16
C ASN A 131 -20.09 11.03 -11.44
N ASN A 132 -20.98 10.12 -11.03
CA ASN A 132 -20.81 8.68 -11.24
C ASN A 132 -20.79 8.29 -12.74
N ILE A 133 -21.54 8.97 -13.59
CA ILE A 133 -21.57 8.70 -15.02
C ILE A 133 -20.22 9.05 -15.65
N GLU A 134 -19.65 10.19 -15.27
CA GLU A 134 -18.35 10.64 -15.74
C GLU A 134 -17.25 9.70 -15.23
N TRP A 135 -17.30 9.32 -13.96
CA TRP A 135 -16.37 8.36 -13.36
C TRP A 135 -16.36 7.03 -14.11
N ASN A 136 -17.53 6.48 -14.40
CA ASN A 136 -17.64 5.24 -15.16
C ASN A 136 -17.09 5.36 -16.57
N LYS A 137 -17.34 6.49 -17.26
CA LYS A 137 -16.74 6.76 -18.57
C LYS A 137 -15.22 6.82 -18.53
N ILE A 138 -14.64 7.39 -17.47
CA ILE A 138 -13.19 7.42 -17.26
C ILE A 138 -12.67 6.01 -17.02
N LYS A 139 -13.34 5.22 -16.17
CA LYS A 139 -13.02 3.80 -15.96
C LYS A 139 -13.07 2.95 -17.22
N GLU A 140 -14.03 3.15 -18.08
CA GLU A 140 -14.09 2.46 -19.38
C GLU A 140 -12.90 2.80 -20.27
N LYS A 141 -12.39 4.03 -20.21
CA LYS A 141 -11.19 4.45 -20.93
C LYS A 141 -9.90 3.87 -20.36
N THR A 142 -9.86 3.42 -19.09
CA THR A 142 -8.67 2.79 -18.50
C THR A 142 -8.24 1.54 -19.26
N LYS A 143 -9.20 0.85 -19.88
CA LYS A 143 -8.91 -0.33 -20.72
C LYS A 143 -8.12 0.01 -22.00
N LYS A 144 -8.02 1.29 -22.39
CA LYS A 144 -7.42 1.73 -23.66
C LYS A 144 -6.28 2.74 -23.52
N SER A 145 -6.32 3.65 -22.55
CA SER A 145 -5.38 4.79 -22.48
C SER A 145 -5.15 5.37 -21.09
N TYR A 146 -5.84 4.89 -20.07
CA TYR A 146 -5.64 5.28 -18.67
C TYR A 146 -5.17 4.08 -17.85
N GLU A 147 -4.55 4.33 -16.72
CA GLU A 147 -4.14 3.30 -15.77
C GLU A 147 -4.78 3.55 -14.41
N THR A 148 -5.01 2.48 -13.66
CA THR A 148 -5.53 2.53 -12.29
C THR A 148 -4.44 2.19 -11.29
N PHE A 149 -4.57 2.77 -10.10
CA PHE A 149 -3.81 2.41 -8.91
C PHE A 149 -4.82 2.25 -7.78
N GLU A 150 -4.91 1.04 -7.24
CA GLU A 150 -5.82 0.64 -6.16
C GLU A 150 -5.11 0.56 -4.83
#